data_a9673daf2bffb75554713184c7cd4d87
#
_entry.id   a9673daf2bffb75554713184c7cd4d87
#
_cell.length_a   1.000
_cell.length_b   1.000
_cell.length_c   1.000
_cell.angle_alpha   90.00
_cell.angle_beta   90.00
_cell.angle_gamma   90.00
#
_symmetry.space_group_name_H-M   'P 1'
#
loop_
_entity.id
_entity.type
_entity.pdbx_description
1 polymer ?
#
loop_
_entity_poly.entity_id
_entity_poly.type
_entity_poly.pdbx_seq_one_letter_code
_entity_poly.pdbx_strand_id
1 'polypeptide(L)'
;MKLNFEYGEGTMAANLPDYTDVFIPGETIKDPDPLPQDWDSLYKATMDSIRNPIGMPTITELAHKGSKVTIIIPDIVKGGCQPTAHRKVAMRCILDELYSVGVEKKDILLIISNGLHPRATEKEMRQILGDDLFNEFYPYGLLTSHDSEDYEHLVDLGYTDGGDHVIMNKYVYDSDVAIMIGHTSGNPYGGYSGGYKHCSCGITHWKSIAAHHVPSVMHRRDFTPVSGTSTMRNKFDEQGMYMEEKMGKKFFCVDAVLDSSSRQIAIFSGYAKEMQPVSWACADKRTYVPFAEKKYDCIVFGMPTNFHYGNGMGTNPIQMMQALSAQVIRHKRIMSDRCVFIVSSICDGYFHDERWPYLRELYNMFQHDYNNILPDMNRYGEYFATNEEYIRKYRFCNAFHPFHGFSMMSCGHIAEMNTSAIYIVGAREPGIARGMGLKTRATFEEALSDAMRKYLPENPNILALPLTFKTGAVHLSMKDEVYDGTNGHAGDFTMMH
;
A
#
# COMPACT_ATOMS: atom_id res chain seq x y z
N MET A 1 13.92 1.83 -30.30
CA MET A 1 13.94 0.50 -29.62
C MET A 1 12.53 -0.05 -29.49
N LYS A 2 12.35 -1.38 -29.54
CA LYS A 2 11.03 -2.02 -29.35
C LYS A 2 10.93 -2.56 -27.94
N LEU A 3 9.86 -2.17 -27.22
CA LEU A 3 9.56 -2.60 -25.85
C LEU A 3 8.11 -3.12 -25.77
N ASN A 4 7.84 -3.97 -24.78
CA ASN A 4 6.50 -4.45 -24.48
C ASN A 4 6.09 -3.92 -23.10
N PHE A 5 4.91 -3.33 -23.02
CA PHE A 5 4.32 -2.79 -21.80
C PHE A 5 3.10 -3.61 -21.39
N GLU A 6 2.81 -3.67 -20.09
CA GLU A 6 1.61 -4.32 -19.58
C GLU A 6 0.34 -3.70 -20.22
N TYR A 7 -0.62 -4.53 -20.61
CA TYR A 7 -1.88 -4.11 -21.21
C TYR A 7 -2.94 -5.19 -20.99
N GLY A 8 -3.91 -4.91 -20.14
CA GLY A 8 -4.90 -5.91 -19.79
C GLY A 8 -4.28 -7.17 -19.17
N GLU A 9 -4.59 -8.33 -19.71
CA GLU A 9 -4.01 -9.63 -19.32
C GLU A 9 -2.72 -9.97 -20.13
N GLY A 10 -2.30 -9.10 -21.00
CA GLY A 10 -1.15 -9.30 -21.88
C GLY A 10 -0.23 -8.10 -21.95
N THR A 11 0.31 -7.85 -23.13
CA THR A 11 1.22 -6.74 -23.38
C THR A 11 0.88 -6.01 -24.69
N MET A 12 1.28 -4.75 -24.76
CA MET A 12 1.25 -3.92 -25.96
C MET A 12 2.66 -3.48 -26.34
N ALA A 13 3.03 -3.68 -27.58
CA ALA A 13 4.32 -3.26 -28.09
C ALA A 13 4.36 -1.75 -28.38
N ALA A 14 5.51 -1.14 -28.12
CA ALA A 14 5.81 0.25 -28.48
C ALA A 14 7.16 0.34 -29.20
N ASN A 15 7.26 1.18 -30.23
CA ASN A 15 8.52 1.60 -30.83
C ASN A 15 8.87 2.97 -30.29
N LEU A 16 9.78 3.01 -29.34
CA LEU A 16 10.27 4.25 -28.73
C LEU A 16 11.62 4.66 -29.36
N PRO A 17 12.00 5.93 -29.26
CA PRO A 17 13.34 6.38 -29.70
C PRO A 17 14.45 5.57 -29.04
N ASP A 18 15.58 5.36 -29.77
CA ASP A 18 16.68 4.53 -29.25
C ASP A 18 17.41 5.15 -28.06
N TYR A 19 17.25 6.44 -27.83
CA TYR A 19 17.76 7.15 -26.64
C TYR A 19 16.87 7.07 -25.40
N THR A 20 15.80 6.28 -25.44
CA THR A 20 14.91 6.06 -24.29
C THR A 20 15.64 5.28 -23.20
N ASP A 21 15.65 5.81 -21.97
CA ASP A 21 16.15 5.07 -20.82
C ASP A 21 15.10 4.04 -20.36
N VAL A 22 15.54 2.88 -19.89
CA VAL A 22 14.66 1.80 -19.43
C VAL A 22 15.01 1.44 -17.99
N PHE A 23 13.99 1.35 -17.15
CA PHE A 23 14.16 0.88 -15.78
C PHE A 23 13.18 -0.27 -15.46
N ILE A 24 13.73 -1.37 -14.98
CA ILE A 24 12.98 -2.55 -14.49
C ILE A 24 13.44 -2.84 -13.06
N PRO A 25 12.54 -2.80 -12.07
CA PRO A 25 12.89 -3.07 -10.67
C PRO A 25 13.55 -4.43 -10.49
N GLY A 26 14.66 -4.47 -9.74
CA GLY A 26 15.43 -5.68 -9.48
C GLY A 26 16.28 -6.20 -10.64
N GLU A 27 16.12 -5.64 -11.87
CA GLU A 27 16.90 -6.00 -13.06
C GLU A 27 17.89 -4.90 -13.44
N THR A 28 17.42 -3.68 -13.65
CA THR A 28 18.26 -2.53 -14.01
C THR A 28 19.23 -2.18 -12.89
N ILE A 29 18.76 -2.20 -11.68
CA ILE A 29 19.55 -2.15 -10.45
C ILE A 29 19.10 -3.31 -9.59
N LYS A 30 20.05 -4.15 -9.19
CA LYS A 30 19.77 -5.35 -8.40
C LYS A 30 19.25 -4.98 -7.01
N ASP A 31 18.24 -5.71 -6.56
CA ASP A 31 17.83 -5.72 -5.16
C ASP A 31 18.99 -6.26 -4.27
N PRO A 32 19.01 -5.92 -2.98
CA PRO A 32 19.86 -6.62 -2.02
C PRO A 32 19.61 -8.12 -2.06
N ASP A 33 20.65 -8.92 -1.82
CA ASP A 33 20.54 -10.37 -1.83
C ASP A 33 19.50 -10.86 -0.80
N PRO A 34 18.51 -11.67 -1.21
CA PRO A 34 17.55 -12.23 -0.29
C PRO A 34 18.19 -13.32 0.59
N LEU A 35 17.59 -13.56 1.75
CA LEU A 35 17.86 -14.75 2.54
C LEU A 35 17.63 -16.02 1.69
N PRO A 36 18.23 -17.17 2.01
CA PRO A 36 17.80 -18.43 1.40
C PRO A 36 16.28 -18.60 1.57
N GLN A 37 15.56 -18.90 0.47
CA GLN A 37 14.09 -18.89 0.45
C GLN A 37 13.46 -20.26 0.70
N ASP A 38 14.24 -21.24 1.14
CA ASP A 38 13.70 -22.50 1.66
C ASP A 38 13.09 -22.30 3.05
N TRP A 39 12.17 -23.18 3.41
CA TRP A 39 11.42 -23.09 4.66
C TRP A 39 12.32 -23.08 5.89
N ASP A 40 13.29 -23.98 5.98
CA ASP A 40 14.11 -24.15 7.18
C ASP A 40 15.00 -22.94 7.43
N SER A 41 15.59 -22.38 6.38
CA SER A 41 16.41 -21.16 6.46
C SER A 41 15.59 -19.96 6.90
N LEU A 42 14.39 -19.77 6.34
CA LEU A 42 13.50 -18.68 6.71
C LEU A 42 12.90 -18.85 8.10
N TYR A 43 12.54 -20.09 8.48
CA TYR A 43 12.09 -20.40 9.83
C TYR A 43 13.18 -20.07 10.84
N LYS A 44 14.41 -20.51 10.60
CA LYS A 44 15.54 -20.20 11.47
C LYS A 44 15.78 -18.71 11.60
N ALA A 45 15.84 -17.98 10.48
CA ALA A 45 16.05 -16.53 10.50
C ALA A 45 14.92 -15.78 11.23
N THR A 46 13.67 -16.24 11.09
CA THR A 46 12.51 -15.68 11.78
C THR A 46 12.58 -15.98 13.28
N MET A 47 12.90 -17.22 13.67
CA MET A 47 13.06 -17.58 15.08
C MET A 47 14.22 -16.82 15.74
N ASP A 48 15.35 -16.66 15.05
CA ASP A 48 16.48 -15.88 15.54
C ASP A 48 16.07 -14.42 15.81
N SER A 49 15.25 -13.83 14.91
CA SER A 49 14.70 -12.47 15.09
C SER A 49 13.72 -12.38 16.27
N ILE A 50 12.77 -13.33 16.39
CA ILE A 50 11.76 -13.36 17.46
C ILE A 50 12.40 -13.55 18.84
N ARG A 51 13.47 -14.35 18.93
CA ARG A 51 14.20 -14.62 20.16
C ARG A 51 15.21 -13.54 20.56
N ASN A 52 15.49 -12.61 19.65
CA ASN A 52 16.35 -11.45 19.88
C ASN A 52 15.62 -10.15 19.49
N PRO A 53 14.45 -9.86 20.10
CA PRO A 53 13.63 -8.73 19.69
C PRO A 53 14.27 -7.41 20.04
N ILE A 54 14.05 -6.40 19.20
CA ILE A 54 14.54 -5.04 19.40
C ILE A 54 13.62 -4.32 20.40
N GLY A 55 14.18 -3.86 21.51
CA GLY A 55 13.52 -2.92 22.43
C GLY A 55 12.35 -3.48 23.27
N MET A 56 12.18 -4.80 23.35
CA MET A 56 11.15 -5.40 24.20
C MET A 56 11.50 -6.86 24.57
N PRO A 57 10.80 -7.45 25.58
CA PRO A 57 10.94 -8.86 25.93
C PRO A 57 10.53 -9.81 24.79
N THR A 58 11.02 -11.04 24.85
CA THR A 58 10.61 -12.12 23.92
C THR A 58 9.15 -12.51 24.09
N ILE A 59 8.58 -13.20 23.08
CA ILE A 59 7.20 -13.73 23.17
C ILE A 59 7.06 -14.65 24.39
N THR A 60 8.07 -15.46 24.69
CA THR A 60 8.07 -16.40 25.82
C THR A 60 8.17 -15.73 27.21
N GLU A 61 8.63 -14.49 27.26
CA GLU A 61 8.60 -13.68 28.49
C GLU A 61 7.30 -12.87 28.61
N LEU A 62 6.63 -12.55 27.50
CA LEU A 62 5.36 -11.82 27.49
C LEU A 62 4.15 -12.71 27.71
N ALA A 63 4.18 -13.97 27.27
CA ALA A 63 3.07 -14.90 27.32
C ALA A 63 3.32 -16.04 28.30
N HIS A 64 2.25 -16.56 28.87
CA HIS A 64 2.25 -17.74 29.75
C HIS A 64 0.96 -18.55 29.54
N LYS A 65 0.86 -19.71 30.16
CA LYS A 65 -0.36 -20.52 30.14
C LYS A 65 -1.58 -19.70 30.57
N GLY A 66 -2.60 -19.66 29.70
CA GLY A 66 -3.85 -18.92 29.91
C GLY A 66 -3.84 -17.49 29.38
N SER A 67 -2.70 -16.97 28.92
CA SER A 67 -2.66 -15.67 28.22
C SER A 67 -3.55 -15.67 27.00
N LYS A 68 -4.35 -14.63 26.81
CA LYS A 68 -5.12 -14.36 25.60
C LYS A 68 -4.25 -13.64 24.59
N VAL A 69 -4.08 -14.22 23.43
CA VAL A 69 -3.17 -13.71 22.39
C VAL A 69 -3.95 -13.38 21.14
N THR A 70 -3.72 -12.19 20.58
CA THR A 70 -4.16 -11.86 19.22
C THR A 70 -2.96 -11.77 18.29
N ILE A 71 -3.06 -12.42 17.12
CA ILE A 71 -2.07 -12.31 16.07
C ILE A 71 -2.71 -11.61 14.86
N ILE A 72 -2.17 -10.46 14.53
CA ILE A 72 -2.67 -9.54 13.52
C ILE A 72 -1.89 -9.81 12.23
N ILE A 73 -2.59 -10.15 11.14
CA ILE A 73 -2.01 -10.63 9.89
C ILE A 73 -2.45 -9.72 8.74
N PRO A 74 -1.57 -9.28 7.84
CA PRO A 74 -1.97 -8.45 6.72
C PRO A 74 -2.88 -9.22 5.74
N ASP A 75 -3.76 -8.48 5.08
CA ASP A 75 -4.70 -9.01 4.09
C ASP A 75 -4.02 -9.51 2.80
N ILE A 76 -4.85 -10.00 1.85
CA ILE A 76 -4.37 -10.62 0.60
C ILE A 76 -3.54 -9.68 -0.29
N VAL A 77 -3.76 -8.37 -0.20
CA VAL A 77 -3.02 -7.38 -1.01
C VAL A 77 -1.60 -7.09 -0.50
N LYS A 78 -1.20 -7.71 0.62
CA LYS A 78 0.09 -7.47 1.28
C LYS A 78 0.89 -8.77 1.42
N GLY A 79 2.21 -8.70 1.21
CA GLY A 79 3.18 -9.71 1.66
C GLY A 79 3.28 -11.03 0.90
N GLY A 80 2.65 -11.16 -0.29
CA GLY A 80 2.75 -12.37 -1.11
C GLY A 80 1.95 -13.58 -0.59
N CYS A 81 1.82 -14.63 -1.42
CA CYS A 81 1.06 -15.85 -1.10
C CYS A 81 1.84 -17.16 -1.38
N GLN A 82 3.12 -17.06 -1.77
CA GLN A 82 3.98 -18.22 -2.01
C GLN A 82 4.07 -19.11 -0.74
N PRO A 83 4.42 -20.40 -0.87
CA PRO A 83 4.50 -21.31 0.27
C PRO A 83 5.38 -20.79 1.42
N THR A 84 6.49 -20.13 1.09
CA THR A 84 7.44 -19.54 2.05
C THR A 84 7.22 -18.04 2.28
N ALA A 85 6.02 -17.50 1.99
CA ALA A 85 5.69 -16.11 2.30
C ALA A 85 5.92 -15.80 3.78
N HIS A 86 6.50 -14.63 4.06
CA HIS A 86 6.86 -14.24 5.43
C HIS A 86 5.77 -14.51 6.45
N ARG A 87 4.52 -14.13 6.15
CA ARG A 87 3.40 -14.30 7.09
C ARG A 87 3.09 -15.76 7.45
N LYS A 88 3.40 -16.73 6.56
CA LYS A 88 3.22 -18.16 6.84
C LYS A 88 4.33 -18.68 7.76
N VAL A 89 5.56 -18.30 7.47
CA VAL A 89 6.73 -18.69 8.28
C VAL A 89 6.66 -18.06 9.66
N ALA A 90 6.43 -16.73 9.72
CA ALA A 90 6.33 -16.00 10.99
C ALA A 90 5.19 -16.50 11.87
N MET A 91 4.04 -16.83 11.27
CA MET A 91 2.92 -17.41 12.03
C MET A 91 3.33 -18.71 12.72
N ARG A 92 4.00 -19.63 12.01
CA ARG A 92 4.45 -20.89 12.61
C ARG A 92 5.47 -20.64 13.73
N CYS A 93 6.45 -19.78 13.51
CA CYS A 93 7.42 -19.42 14.54
C CYS A 93 6.76 -18.84 15.80
N ILE A 94 5.81 -17.93 15.65
CA ILE A 94 5.08 -17.31 16.75
C ILE A 94 4.27 -18.38 17.53
N LEU A 95 3.56 -19.26 16.82
CA LEU A 95 2.78 -20.33 17.45
C LEU A 95 3.67 -21.29 18.22
N ASP A 96 4.84 -21.66 17.69
CA ASP A 96 5.77 -22.55 18.37
C ASP A 96 6.33 -21.91 19.67
N GLU A 97 6.63 -20.61 19.67
CA GLU A 97 7.02 -19.90 20.90
C GLU A 97 5.86 -19.83 21.92
N LEU A 98 4.64 -19.55 21.48
CA LEU A 98 3.46 -19.51 22.35
C LEU A 98 3.14 -20.88 22.96
N TYR A 99 3.19 -21.93 22.15
CA TYR A 99 2.95 -23.30 22.64
C TYR A 99 4.02 -23.76 23.62
N SER A 100 5.28 -23.33 23.43
CA SER A 100 6.39 -23.68 24.31
C SER A 100 6.20 -23.22 25.76
N VAL A 101 5.46 -22.13 25.98
CA VAL A 101 5.13 -21.56 27.29
C VAL A 101 3.72 -21.94 27.77
N GLY A 102 3.08 -22.87 27.07
CA GLY A 102 1.79 -23.47 27.47
C GLY A 102 0.56 -22.64 27.11
N VAL A 103 0.66 -21.65 26.21
CA VAL A 103 -0.53 -21.01 25.64
C VAL A 103 -1.27 -22.04 24.80
N GLU A 104 -2.57 -22.17 25.00
CA GLU A 104 -3.39 -23.13 24.28
C GLU A 104 -4.02 -22.51 23.04
N LYS A 105 -4.23 -23.27 21.97
CA LYS A 105 -4.84 -22.83 20.72
C LYS A 105 -6.14 -22.02 20.94
N LYS A 106 -7.00 -22.45 21.86
CA LYS A 106 -8.27 -21.77 22.18
C LYS A 106 -8.12 -20.35 22.70
N ASP A 107 -6.92 -20.01 23.18
CA ASP A 107 -6.57 -18.69 23.73
C ASP A 107 -5.89 -17.77 22.70
N ILE A 108 -5.75 -18.24 21.44
CA ILE A 108 -5.14 -17.52 20.33
C ILE A 108 -6.21 -17.16 19.30
N LEU A 109 -6.34 -15.88 18.98
CA LEU A 109 -7.20 -15.39 17.89
C LEU A 109 -6.36 -14.78 16.77
N LEU A 110 -6.56 -15.27 15.56
CA LEU A 110 -5.96 -14.75 14.34
C LEU A 110 -6.88 -13.70 13.71
N ILE A 111 -6.38 -12.49 13.45
CA ILE A 111 -7.16 -11.40 12.88
C ILE A 111 -6.51 -10.93 11.58
N ILE A 112 -7.24 -11.09 10.45
CA ILE A 112 -6.84 -10.45 9.20
C ILE A 112 -7.10 -8.94 9.33
N SER A 113 -6.03 -8.16 9.25
CA SER A 113 -6.04 -6.71 9.41
C SER A 113 -6.32 -6.00 8.08
N ASN A 114 -7.53 -6.16 7.60
CA ASN A 114 -7.96 -5.59 6.32
C ASN A 114 -8.33 -4.09 6.41
N GLY A 115 -8.51 -3.55 7.60
CA GLY A 115 -8.95 -2.15 7.76
C GLY A 115 -10.21 -1.86 6.95
N LEU A 116 -10.09 -0.97 5.97
CA LEU A 116 -11.17 -0.61 5.04
C LEU A 116 -11.18 -1.43 3.73
N HIS A 117 -10.28 -2.41 3.59
CA HIS A 117 -10.34 -3.36 2.49
C HIS A 117 -11.43 -4.41 2.72
N PRO A 118 -11.82 -5.18 1.68
CA PRO A 118 -12.80 -6.24 1.84
C PRO A 118 -12.40 -7.24 2.93
N ARG A 119 -13.38 -7.73 3.65
CA ARG A 119 -13.15 -8.86 4.57
C ARG A 119 -12.69 -10.07 3.76
N ALA A 120 -11.68 -10.78 4.26
CA ALA A 120 -11.12 -11.90 3.54
C ALA A 120 -12.13 -13.05 3.40
N THR A 121 -12.26 -13.60 2.21
CA THR A 121 -13.00 -14.83 1.95
C THR A 121 -12.21 -16.03 2.48
N GLU A 122 -12.87 -17.18 2.68
CA GLU A 122 -12.18 -18.43 3.04
C GLU A 122 -11.06 -18.78 2.05
N LYS A 123 -11.28 -18.56 0.77
CA LYS A 123 -10.27 -18.76 -0.27
C LYS A 123 -9.05 -17.86 -0.04
N GLU A 124 -9.27 -16.59 0.25
CA GLU A 124 -8.20 -15.63 0.54
C GLU A 124 -7.48 -15.96 1.85
N MET A 125 -8.22 -16.37 2.89
CA MET A 125 -7.62 -16.82 4.16
C MET A 125 -6.71 -18.04 3.95
N ARG A 126 -7.11 -19.01 3.13
CA ARG A 126 -6.25 -20.15 2.75
C ARG A 126 -5.01 -19.72 1.97
N GLN A 127 -5.13 -18.74 1.08
CA GLN A 127 -3.98 -18.18 0.36
C GLN A 127 -3.00 -17.46 1.30
N ILE A 128 -3.55 -16.73 2.27
CA ILE A 128 -2.77 -15.96 3.26
C ILE A 128 -1.99 -16.90 4.19
N LEU A 129 -2.65 -17.90 4.76
CA LEU A 129 -2.11 -18.74 5.83
C LEU A 129 -1.58 -20.11 5.37
N GLY A 130 -2.11 -20.63 4.26
CA GLY A 130 -1.99 -22.03 3.87
C GLY A 130 -3.10 -22.88 4.48
N ASP A 131 -3.35 -24.04 3.88
CA ASP A 131 -4.43 -24.93 4.29
C ASP A 131 -4.28 -25.47 5.72
N ASP A 132 -3.06 -25.76 6.15
CA ASP A 132 -2.79 -26.31 7.47
C ASP A 132 -3.23 -25.34 8.58
N LEU A 133 -2.75 -24.11 8.56
CA LEU A 133 -3.13 -23.08 9.53
C LEU A 133 -4.60 -22.68 9.41
N PHE A 134 -5.13 -22.59 8.20
CA PHE A 134 -6.56 -22.34 8.01
C PHE A 134 -7.40 -23.41 8.68
N ASN A 135 -7.13 -24.70 8.43
CA ASN A 135 -7.87 -25.81 9.02
C ASN A 135 -7.64 -25.95 10.53
N GLU A 136 -6.50 -25.47 11.04
CA GLU A 136 -6.19 -25.45 12.46
C GLU A 136 -7.03 -24.45 13.23
N PHE A 137 -7.35 -23.25 12.67
CA PHE A 137 -7.97 -22.15 13.40
C PHE A 137 -9.41 -21.84 12.95
N TYR A 138 -9.68 -21.79 11.65
CA TYR A 138 -10.96 -21.31 11.11
C TYR A 138 -12.19 -22.11 11.58
N PRO A 139 -12.18 -23.46 11.60
CA PRO A 139 -13.36 -24.24 12.03
C PRO A 139 -13.75 -24.04 13.49
N TYR A 140 -12.88 -23.46 14.29
CA TYR A 140 -13.10 -23.20 15.71
C TYR A 140 -13.46 -21.75 16.01
N GLY A 141 -13.65 -20.91 14.99
CA GLY A 141 -13.92 -19.49 15.18
C GLY A 141 -12.71 -18.68 15.66
N LEU A 142 -11.50 -19.22 15.51
CA LEU A 142 -10.25 -18.60 15.98
C LEU A 142 -9.48 -17.87 14.86
N LEU A 143 -10.11 -17.67 13.70
CA LEU A 143 -9.62 -16.87 12.59
C LEU A 143 -10.76 -16.01 12.06
N THR A 144 -10.54 -14.69 12.04
CA THR A 144 -11.53 -13.71 11.59
C THR A 144 -10.87 -12.59 10.81
N SER A 145 -11.68 -11.76 10.15
CA SER A 145 -11.25 -10.47 9.58
C SER A 145 -11.71 -9.33 10.49
N HIS A 146 -10.92 -8.26 10.53
CA HIS A 146 -11.37 -7.01 11.12
C HIS A 146 -12.60 -6.47 10.37
N ASP A 147 -13.57 -5.94 11.10
CA ASP A 147 -14.74 -5.25 10.56
C ASP A 147 -14.78 -3.84 11.17
N SER A 148 -14.49 -2.83 10.35
CA SER A 148 -14.41 -1.44 10.83
C SER A 148 -15.78 -0.84 11.18
N GLU A 149 -16.87 -1.57 10.94
CA GLU A 149 -18.25 -1.16 11.21
C GLU A 149 -18.95 -2.08 12.24
N ASP A 150 -18.22 -2.98 12.88
CA ASP A 150 -18.75 -3.85 13.92
C ASP A 150 -18.60 -3.21 15.30
N TYR A 151 -19.50 -2.31 15.64
CA TYR A 151 -19.47 -1.53 16.89
C TYR A 151 -19.51 -2.37 18.17
N GLU A 152 -19.96 -3.62 18.10
CA GLU A 152 -19.91 -4.55 19.25
C GLU A 152 -18.48 -5.01 19.56
N HIS A 153 -17.64 -5.04 18.51
CA HIS A 153 -16.26 -5.48 18.61
C HIS A 153 -15.24 -4.35 18.34
N LEU A 154 -15.67 -3.11 18.53
CA LEU A 154 -14.82 -1.93 18.55
C LEU A 154 -14.79 -1.31 19.95
N VAL A 155 -13.68 -0.67 20.28
CA VAL A 155 -13.51 0.15 21.49
C VAL A 155 -13.05 1.54 21.10
N ASP A 156 -13.75 2.56 21.60
CA ASP A 156 -13.40 3.96 21.44
C ASP A 156 -12.40 4.36 22.52
N LEU A 157 -11.19 4.71 22.13
CA LEU A 157 -10.11 5.12 23.03
C LEU A 157 -10.07 6.64 23.27
N GLY A 158 -10.88 7.41 22.53
CA GLY A 158 -10.86 8.86 22.55
C GLY A 158 -9.88 9.44 21.52
N TYR A 159 -9.24 10.56 21.88
CA TYR A 159 -8.43 11.36 20.95
C TYR A 159 -6.98 11.39 21.38
N THR A 160 -6.07 11.33 20.40
CA THR A 160 -4.63 11.58 20.61
C THR A 160 -4.39 13.05 20.94
N ASP A 161 -3.18 13.40 21.38
CA ASP A 161 -2.78 14.80 21.59
C ASP A 161 -2.86 15.61 20.28
N GLY A 162 -2.62 14.98 19.14
CA GLY A 162 -2.78 15.58 17.81
C GLY A 162 -4.24 15.71 17.34
N GLY A 163 -5.21 15.26 18.15
CA GLY A 163 -6.66 15.34 17.88
C GLY A 163 -7.20 14.22 16.99
N ASP A 164 -6.47 13.16 16.75
CA ASP A 164 -6.92 12.01 15.97
C ASP A 164 -7.82 11.10 16.84
N HIS A 165 -9.02 10.80 16.33
CA HIS A 165 -9.95 9.89 17.01
C HIS A 165 -9.52 8.45 16.80
N VAL A 166 -9.27 7.71 17.87
CA VAL A 166 -8.81 6.32 17.81
C VAL A 166 -9.87 5.36 18.28
N ILE A 167 -10.39 4.57 17.37
CA ILE A 167 -11.37 3.49 17.63
C ILE A 167 -10.77 2.21 17.06
N MET A 168 -10.52 1.21 17.89
CA MET A 168 -9.79 0.01 17.51
C MET A 168 -10.55 -1.28 17.76
N ASN A 169 -10.04 -2.36 17.19
CA ASN A 169 -10.55 -3.70 17.38
C ASN A 169 -10.51 -4.14 18.86
N LYS A 170 -11.65 -4.53 19.39
CA LYS A 170 -11.82 -4.88 20.80
C LYS A 170 -11.08 -6.17 21.19
N TYR A 171 -10.99 -7.15 20.30
CA TYR A 171 -10.26 -8.39 20.60
C TYR A 171 -8.76 -8.12 20.83
N VAL A 172 -8.19 -7.19 20.07
CA VAL A 172 -6.79 -6.76 20.25
C VAL A 172 -6.65 -5.98 21.55
N TYR A 173 -7.59 -5.08 21.84
CA TYR A 173 -7.60 -4.31 23.08
C TYR A 173 -7.64 -5.21 24.31
N ASP A 174 -8.53 -6.20 24.34
CA ASP A 174 -8.78 -7.09 25.48
C ASP A 174 -7.73 -8.22 25.63
N SER A 175 -6.87 -8.47 24.65
CA SER A 175 -5.84 -9.52 24.72
C SER A 175 -4.73 -9.17 25.72
N ASP A 176 -4.04 -10.19 26.27
CA ASP A 176 -2.86 -9.99 27.11
C ASP A 176 -1.61 -9.69 26.25
N VAL A 177 -1.53 -10.32 25.08
CA VAL A 177 -0.42 -10.14 24.12
C VAL A 177 -0.98 -9.89 22.73
N ALA A 178 -0.50 -8.83 22.08
CA ALA A 178 -0.85 -8.47 20.70
C ALA A 178 0.40 -8.54 19.81
N ILE A 179 0.36 -9.40 18.79
CA ILE A 179 1.47 -9.63 17.87
C ILE A 179 1.06 -9.20 16.46
N MET A 180 1.89 -8.43 15.78
CA MET A 180 1.68 -7.99 14.39
C MET A 180 2.69 -8.65 13.46
N ILE A 181 2.21 -9.36 12.45
CA ILE A 181 3.04 -9.84 11.35
C ILE A 181 2.92 -8.86 10.19
N GLY A 182 4.02 -8.28 9.73
CA GLY A 182 4.01 -7.27 8.70
C GLY A 182 5.15 -7.40 7.70
N HIS A 183 5.28 -6.38 6.86
CA HIS A 183 6.44 -6.20 6.00
C HIS A 183 6.78 -4.72 5.90
N THR A 184 8.07 -4.42 5.78
CA THR A 184 8.57 -3.06 5.64
C THR A 184 9.01 -2.81 4.20
N SER A 185 8.41 -1.80 3.59
CA SER A 185 8.78 -1.29 2.26
C SER A 185 8.39 0.18 2.16
N GLY A 186 8.97 0.91 1.20
CA GLY A 186 8.52 2.26 0.90
C GLY A 186 7.04 2.29 0.52
N ASN A 187 6.33 3.24 1.09
CA ASN A 187 4.92 3.48 0.83
C ASN A 187 4.74 4.87 0.22
N PRO A 188 4.07 5.03 -0.93
CA PRO A 188 4.01 6.31 -1.61
C PRO A 188 3.31 7.42 -0.80
N TYR A 189 2.40 7.08 0.10
CA TYR A 189 1.63 8.07 0.86
C TYR A 189 2.05 8.20 2.34
N GLY A 190 2.62 7.16 2.93
CA GLY A 190 2.89 7.11 4.37
C GLY A 190 4.34 6.80 4.75
N GLY A 191 5.28 7.01 3.84
CA GLY A 191 6.69 6.73 4.09
C GLY A 191 7.01 5.25 4.02
N TYR A 192 6.68 4.49 5.05
CA TYR A 192 6.95 3.04 5.13
C TYR A 192 5.70 2.25 5.51
N SER A 193 5.62 1.00 5.06
CA SER A 193 4.69 0.00 5.59
C SER A 193 5.27 -0.68 6.84
N GLY A 194 4.48 -1.55 7.47
CA GLY A 194 4.87 -2.23 8.71
C GLY A 194 4.79 -1.35 9.97
N GLY A 195 5.17 -1.91 11.10
CA GLY A 195 5.12 -1.22 12.38
C GLY A 195 3.75 -0.62 12.70
N TYR A 196 3.72 0.58 13.23
CA TYR A 196 2.46 1.26 13.63
C TYR A 196 1.49 1.53 12.47
N LYS A 197 1.96 1.60 11.20
CA LYS A 197 1.02 1.66 10.07
C LYS A 197 0.09 0.47 10.03
N HIS A 198 0.56 -0.70 10.46
CA HIS A 198 -0.23 -1.93 10.45
C HIS A 198 -1.43 -1.82 11.38
N CYS A 199 -1.26 -1.40 12.65
CA CYS A 199 -2.38 -1.24 13.57
C CYS A 199 -3.25 -0.03 13.21
N SER A 200 -2.67 1.13 12.90
CA SER A 200 -3.42 2.36 12.62
C SER A 200 -4.35 2.26 11.40
N CYS A 201 -3.98 1.43 10.40
CA CYS A 201 -4.82 1.23 9.21
C CYS A 201 -5.60 -0.09 9.24
N GLY A 202 -5.04 -1.14 9.86
CA GLY A 202 -5.53 -2.50 9.66
C GLY A 202 -6.60 -2.97 10.65
N ILE A 203 -6.65 -2.37 11.84
CA ILE A 203 -7.54 -2.80 12.93
C ILE A 203 -8.35 -1.64 13.53
N THR A 204 -8.60 -0.60 12.76
CA THR A 204 -9.30 0.61 13.23
C THR A 204 -10.56 0.89 12.42
N HIS A 205 -11.44 1.69 13.03
CA HIS A 205 -12.62 2.26 12.40
C HIS A 205 -12.25 3.32 11.35
N TRP A 206 -13.13 3.56 10.38
CA TRP A 206 -12.87 4.53 9.31
C TRP A 206 -12.56 5.96 9.83
N LYS A 207 -13.13 6.39 10.96
CA LYS A 207 -12.84 7.71 11.56
C LYS A 207 -11.36 7.85 11.95
N SER A 208 -10.76 6.79 12.49
CA SER A 208 -9.34 6.77 12.82
C SER A 208 -8.47 6.84 11.55
N ILE A 209 -8.90 6.15 10.50
CA ILE A 209 -8.23 6.16 9.20
C ILE A 209 -8.40 7.51 8.50
N ALA A 210 -9.54 8.18 8.66
CA ALA A 210 -9.79 9.50 8.12
C ALA A 210 -8.80 10.57 8.64
N ALA A 211 -8.24 10.39 9.83
CA ALA A 211 -7.24 11.31 10.37
C ALA A 211 -5.98 11.43 9.50
N HIS A 212 -5.64 10.38 8.76
CA HIS A 212 -4.43 10.33 7.92
C HIS A 212 -4.69 10.00 6.43
N HIS A 213 -5.89 9.54 6.05
CA HIS A 213 -6.28 9.27 4.67
C HIS A 213 -7.19 10.36 4.12
N VAL A 214 -6.73 11.61 4.19
CA VAL A 214 -7.42 12.79 3.65
C VAL A 214 -6.46 13.64 2.82
N PRO A 215 -6.93 14.44 1.86
CA PRO A 215 -6.06 15.22 0.99
C PRO A 215 -5.10 16.13 1.73
N SER A 216 -5.52 16.75 2.84
CA SER A 216 -4.65 17.59 3.68
C SER A 216 -3.42 16.86 4.25
N VAL A 217 -3.42 15.56 4.26
CA VAL A 217 -2.29 14.69 4.64
C VAL A 217 -1.68 14.01 3.43
N MET A 218 -2.50 13.36 2.59
CA MET A 218 -2.03 12.53 1.48
C MET A 218 -1.46 13.30 0.29
N HIS A 219 -1.88 14.55 0.08
CA HIS A 219 -1.43 15.38 -1.04
C HIS A 219 -0.24 16.26 -0.69
N ARG A 220 0.41 16.05 0.45
CA ARG A 220 1.58 16.83 0.88
C ARG A 220 2.85 16.33 0.19
N ARG A 221 3.91 17.12 0.27
CA ARG A 221 5.24 16.76 -0.27
C ARG A 221 6.16 16.11 0.76
N ASP A 222 5.83 16.18 2.02
CA ASP A 222 6.67 15.77 3.14
C ASP A 222 6.96 14.27 3.22
N PHE A 223 6.30 13.45 2.40
CA PHE A 223 6.54 12.00 2.33
C PHE A 223 7.31 11.53 1.09
N THR A 224 7.73 12.45 0.20
CA THR A 224 8.42 12.10 -1.04
C THR A 224 9.87 12.56 -1.06
N PRO A 225 10.83 11.70 -1.26
CA PRO A 225 10.78 10.25 -1.23
C PRO A 225 10.43 9.80 0.17
N VAL A 226 10.57 8.66 0.58
CA VAL A 226 10.17 8.19 1.89
C VAL A 226 10.83 8.96 3.01
N SER A 227 10.04 9.30 3.97
CA SER A 227 10.47 10.00 5.15
C SER A 227 9.88 9.35 6.40
N GLY A 228 10.70 9.13 7.40
CA GLY A 228 10.25 8.78 8.75
C GLY A 228 9.56 9.93 9.48
N THR A 229 9.56 11.12 8.88
CA THR A 229 9.01 12.36 9.48
C THR A 229 7.82 12.92 8.72
N SER A 230 7.25 12.18 7.74
CA SER A 230 6.05 12.63 7.05
C SER A 230 4.87 12.80 8.00
N THR A 231 4.00 13.77 7.72
CA THR A 231 2.78 13.98 8.52
C THR A 231 1.95 12.70 8.65
N MET A 232 1.80 11.95 7.56
CA MET A 232 1.05 10.70 7.58
C MET A 232 1.74 9.64 8.44
N ARG A 233 3.07 9.52 8.37
CA ARG A 233 3.82 8.59 9.19
C ARG A 233 3.71 8.93 10.67
N ASN A 234 3.87 10.21 11.01
CA ASN A 234 3.74 10.68 12.39
C ASN A 234 2.37 10.36 12.98
N LYS A 235 1.29 10.48 12.18
CA LYS A 235 -0.06 10.10 12.63
C LYS A 235 -0.19 8.59 12.87
N PHE A 236 0.41 7.74 12.03
CA PHE A 236 0.44 6.30 12.31
C PHE A 236 1.14 5.98 13.62
N ASP A 237 2.29 6.61 13.85
CA ASP A 237 3.09 6.39 15.06
C ASP A 237 2.37 6.91 16.30
N GLU A 238 1.77 8.10 16.24
CA GLU A 238 0.98 8.68 17.31
C GLU A 238 -0.22 7.79 17.67
N GLN A 239 -1.01 7.36 16.68
CA GLN A 239 -2.14 6.47 16.92
C GLN A 239 -1.71 5.12 17.49
N GLY A 240 -0.63 4.51 16.96
CA GLY A 240 -0.12 3.25 17.46
C GLY A 240 0.38 3.33 18.91
N MET A 241 1.15 4.36 19.24
CA MET A 241 1.60 4.60 20.61
C MET A 241 0.43 4.90 21.56
N TYR A 242 -0.58 5.63 21.08
CA TYR A 242 -1.80 5.88 21.87
C TYR A 242 -2.59 4.60 22.14
N MET A 243 -2.70 3.69 21.17
CA MET A 243 -3.30 2.37 21.40
C MET A 243 -2.54 1.60 22.48
N GLU A 244 -1.19 1.57 22.42
CA GLU A 244 -0.34 0.91 23.41
C GLU A 244 -0.53 1.48 24.83
N GLU A 245 -0.61 2.81 24.94
CA GLU A 245 -0.88 3.49 26.22
C GLU A 245 -2.22 3.05 26.79
N LYS A 246 -3.29 3.08 25.98
CA LYS A 246 -4.65 2.71 26.45
C LYS A 246 -4.80 1.23 26.73
N MET A 247 -4.09 0.37 26.02
CA MET A 247 -4.06 -1.08 26.28
C MET A 247 -3.18 -1.45 27.47
N GLY A 248 -2.24 -0.58 27.87
CA GLY A 248 -1.24 -0.89 28.89
C GLY A 248 -0.19 -1.93 28.46
N LYS A 249 -0.06 -2.18 27.14
CA LYS A 249 0.87 -3.15 26.55
C LYS A 249 1.36 -2.68 25.19
N LYS A 250 2.54 -3.16 24.76
CA LYS A 250 3.13 -2.88 23.46
C LYS A 250 2.76 -3.96 22.43
N PHE A 251 2.70 -3.58 21.17
CA PHE A 251 2.64 -4.54 20.07
C PHE A 251 4.01 -5.21 19.88
N PHE A 252 4.01 -6.54 19.78
CA PHE A 252 5.17 -7.29 19.31
C PHE A 252 5.12 -7.39 17.79
N CYS A 253 6.03 -6.73 17.09
CA CYS A 253 6.09 -6.75 15.62
C CYS A 253 7.01 -7.86 15.12
N VAL A 254 6.66 -8.46 13.97
CA VAL A 254 7.51 -9.37 13.20
C VAL A 254 7.39 -8.98 11.73
N ASP A 255 8.30 -8.13 11.28
CA ASP A 255 8.27 -7.54 9.94
C ASP A 255 9.42 -8.08 9.07
N ALA A 256 9.13 -8.40 7.82
CA ALA A 256 10.15 -8.69 6.81
C ALA A 256 10.36 -7.52 5.85
N VAL A 257 11.59 -7.29 5.43
CA VAL A 257 11.89 -6.49 4.24
C VAL A 257 11.87 -7.41 3.03
N LEU A 258 11.09 -7.04 2.01
CA LEU A 258 10.87 -7.86 0.82
C LEU A 258 11.55 -7.25 -0.41
N ASP A 259 12.09 -8.09 -1.31
CA ASP A 259 12.60 -7.67 -2.61
C ASP A 259 11.48 -7.45 -3.64
N SER A 260 11.85 -7.11 -4.88
CA SER A 260 10.90 -6.86 -5.98
C SER A 260 10.03 -8.08 -6.35
N SER A 261 10.44 -9.28 -5.92
CA SER A 261 9.73 -10.56 -6.14
C SER A 261 9.06 -11.10 -4.87
N SER A 262 8.92 -10.29 -3.83
CA SER A 262 8.36 -10.65 -2.52
C SER A 262 9.15 -11.72 -1.74
N ARG A 263 10.47 -11.87 -2.02
CA ARG A 263 11.36 -12.72 -1.25
C ARG A 263 11.89 -11.94 -0.04
N GLN A 264 12.12 -12.61 1.07
CA GLN A 264 12.61 -11.98 2.30
C GLN A 264 14.10 -11.62 2.17
N ILE A 265 14.42 -10.35 2.34
CA ILE A 265 15.80 -9.82 2.43
C ILE A 265 16.29 -9.89 3.87
N ALA A 266 15.45 -9.44 4.81
CA ALA A 266 15.74 -9.43 6.24
C ALA A 266 14.45 -9.53 7.04
N ILE A 267 14.57 -9.94 8.31
CA ILE A 267 13.44 -10.05 9.25
C ILE A 267 13.82 -9.30 10.53
N PHE A 268 12.89 -8.49 11.01
CA PHE A 268 13.04 -7.69 12.22
C PHE A 268 11.85 -7.94 13.14
N SER A 269 12.13 -8.12 14.43
CA SER A 269 11.10 -8.33 15.44
C SER A 269 11.31 -7.42 16.63
N GLY A 270 10.23 -7.07 17.33
CA GLY A 270 10.28 -6.32 18.57
C GLY A 270 9.34 -5.14 18.63
N TYR A 271 9.70 -4.12 19.40
CA TYR A 271 8.94 -2.91 19.64
C TYR A 271 8.95 -1.98 18.43
N ALA A 272 7.79 -1.66 17.90
CA ALA A 272 7.67 -0.88 16.66
C ALA A 272 8.52 0.38 16.65
N LYS A 273 8.50 1.19 17.73
CA LYS A 273 9.22 2.45 17.81
C LYS A 273 10.74 2.31 17.64
N GLU A 274 11.31 1.24 18.18
CA GLU A 274 12.75 0.99 18.11
C GLU A 274 13.16 0.15 16.89
N MET A 275 12.29 -0.74 16.45
CA MET A 275 12.49 -1.60 15.29
C MET A 275 12.37 -0.83 13.95
N GLN A 276 11.43 0.11 13.85
CA GLN A 276 11.15 0.86 12.62
C GLN A 276 12.40 1.50 12.00
N PRO A 277 13.23 2.28 12.71
CA PRO A 277 14.40 2.91 12.10
C PRO A 277 15.36 1.90 11.48
N VAL A 278 15.54 0.74 12.13
CA VAL A 278 16.44 -0.33 11.66
C VAL A 278 15.87 -1.02 10.41
N SER A 279 14.60 -1.37 10.43
CA SER A 279 13.92 -2.00 9.30
C SER A 279 13.79 -1.04 8.10
N TRP A 280 13.57 0.25 8.33
CA TRP A 280 13.53 1.28 7.29
C TRP A 280 14.88 1.44 6.60
N ALA A 281 15.97 1.51 7.34
CA ALA A 281 17.32 1.58 6.76
C ALA A 281 17.66 0.37 5.88
N CYS A 282 17.12 -0.80 6.21
CA CYS A 282 17.22 -1.97 5.34
C CYS A 282 16.32 -1.85 4.09
N ALA A 283 15.07 -1.41 4.26
CA ALA A 283 14.11 -1.24 3.16
C ALA A 283 14.55 -0.18 2.15
N ASP A 284 15.23 0.88 2.59
CA ASP A 284 15.72 1.96 1.74
C ASP A 284 16.67 1.46 0.65
N LYS A 285 17.53 0.51 0.97
CA LYS A 285 18.48 -0.07 0.01
C LYS A 285 17.80 -0.68 -1.22
N ARG A 286 16.54 -1.07 -1.09
CA ARG A 286 15.73 -1.64 -2.17
C ARG A 286 14.73 -0.65 -2.74
N THR A 287 14.22 0.24 -1.91
CA THR A 287 13.09 1.11 -2.27
C THR A 287 13.53 2.40 -2.95
N TYR A 288 14.65 2.98 -2.51
CA TYR A 288 15.20 4.23 -3.06
C TYR A 288 16.35 3.93 -3.97
N VAL A 289 16.12 4.19 -5.27
CA VAL A 289 17.05 3.79 -6.33
C VAL A 289 17.58 5.05 -7.00
N PRO A 290 18.85 5.45 -6.72
CA PRO A 290 19.53 6.52 -7.44
C PRO A 290 19.86 6.03 -8.86
N PHE A 291 19.04 6.45 -9.81
CA PHE A 291 19.07 5.97 -11.19
C PHE A 291 19.31 7.08 -12.19
N ALA A 292 18.63 8.21 -12.04
CA ALA A 292 18.55 9.23 -13.09
C ALA A 292 19.74 10.20 -13.07
N GLU A 293 20.31 10.48 -14.24
CA GLU A 293 21.32 11.54 -14.46
C GLU A 293 20.70 12.84 -14.96
N LYS A 294 19.44 12.78 -15.35
CA LYS A 294 18.65 13.87 -15.93
C LYS A 294 17.20 13.74 -15.53
N LYS A 295 16.46 14.84 -15.59
CA LYS A 295 15.00 14.80 -15.42
C LYS A 295 14.34 14.33 -16.71
N TYR A 296 13.22 13.62 -16.57
CA TYR A 296 12.46 13.05 -17.69
C TYR A 296 11.24 13.90 -18.02
N ASP A 297 11.08 14.19 -19.30
CA ASP A 297 9.94 14.92 -19.86
C ASP A 297 8.77 14.02 -20.20
N CYS A 298 9.05 12.72 -20.39
CA CYS A 298 8.04 11.72 -20.69
C CYS A 298 8.35 10.43 -19.96
N ILE A 299 7.34 9.88 -19.26
CA ILE A 299 7.41 8.54 -18.65
C ILE A 299 6.38 7.65 -19.31
N VAL A 300 6.85 6.50 -19.83
CA VAL A 300 6.06 5.52 -20.58
C VAL A 300 5.93 4.24 -19.75
N PHE A 301 4.72 3.78 -19.52
CA PHE A 301 4.47 2.53 -18.77
C PHE A 301 3.15 1.88 -19.19
N GLY A 302 2.83 0.73 -18.61
CA GLY A 302 1.61 -0.01 -18.89
C GLY A 302 0.83 -0.33 -17.63
N MET A 303 -0.48 -0.51 -17.76
CA MET A 303 -1.37 -0.96 -16.71
C MET A 303 -1.96 -2.32 -17.05
N PRO A 304 -1.73 -3.37 -16.24
CA PRO A 304 -2.50 -4.61 -16.33
C PRO A 304 -3.94 -4.40 -15.83
N THR A 305 -4.83 -5.34 -16.11
CA THR A 305 -6.21 -5.30 -15.60
C THR A 305 -6.24 -5.24 -14.08
N ASN A 306 -5.38 -6.05 -13.45
CA ASN A 306 -5.37 -6.23 -12.01
C ASN A 306 -3.97 -5.99 -11.45
N PHE A 307 -3.89 -5.13 -10.44
CA PHE A 307 -2.69 -4.90 -9.65
C PHE A 307 -3.07 -4.24 -8.32
N HIS A 308 -2.15 -4.12 -7.40
CA HIS A 308 -2.28 -3.48 -6.09
C HIS A 308 -3.57 -3.85 -5.33
N TYR A 309 -4.66 -3.12 -5.47
CA TYR A 309 -5.97 -3.42 -4.84
C TYR A 309 -6.75 -4.53 -5.57
N GLY A 310 -6.17 -5.17 -6.55
CA GLY A 310 -6.75 -6.30 -7.27
C GLY A 310 -7.56 -5.87 -8.49
N ASN A 311 -8.76 -6.38 -8.56
CA ASN A 311 -9.56 -6.34 -9.76
C ASN A 311 -9.92 -4.92 -10.22
N GLY A 312 -9.71 -4.66 -11.49
CA GLY A 312 -10.21 -3.49 -12.18
C GLY A 312 -9.35 -2.23 -12.08
N MET A 313 -8.20 -2.27 -11.41
CA MET A 313 -7.33 -1.09 -11.30
C MET A 313 -6.92 -0.47 -12.65
N GLY A 314 -6.79 -1.28 -13.71
CA GLY A 314 -6.48 -0.84 -15.06
C GLY A 314 -7.68 -0.74 -16.02
N THR A 315 -8.92 -0.75 -15.54
CA THR A 315 -10.12 -0.81 -16.40
C THR A 315 -10.93 0.49 -16.45
N ASN A 316 -10.86 1.29 -15.39
CA ASN A 316 -11.63 2.53 -15.31
C ASN A 316 -10.77 3.71 -14.85
N PRO A 317 -11.08 4.94 -15.28
CA PRO A 317 -10.22 6.10 -15.04
C PRO A 317 -10.14 6.52 -13.57
N ILE A 318 -11.11 6.19 -12.72
CA ILE A 318 -11.06 6.53 -11.30
C ILE A 318 -9.91 5.79 -10.61
N GLN A 319 -9.84 4.47 -10.75
CA GLN A 319 -8.76 3.67 -10.18
C GLN A 319 -7.43 3.92 -10.90
N MET A 320 -7.46 4.12 -12.21
CA MET A 320 -6.27 4.47 -12.99
C MET A 320 -5.63 5.77 -12.50
N MET A 321 -6.41 6.82 -12.28
CA MET A 321 -5.89 8.12 -11.80
C MET A 321 -5.24 7.99 -10.42
N GLN A 322 -5.78 7.18 -9.53
CA GLN A 322 -5.14 6.88 -8.25
C GLN A 322 -3.78 6.20 -8.44
N ALA A 323 -3.69 5.23 -9.35
CA ALA A 323 -2.44 4.53 -9.67
C ALA A 323 -1.41 5.46 -10.34
N LEU A 324 -1.85 6.35 -11.22
CA LEU A 324 -1.01 7.39 -11.85
C LEU A 324 -0.44 8.35 -10.80
N SER A 325 -1.22 8.71 -9.81
CA SER A 325 -0.75 9.56 -8.71
C SER A 325 0.34 8.88 -7.88
N ALA A 326 0.22 7.58 -7.64
CA ALA A 326 1.29 6.82 -7.01
C ALA A 326 2.59 6.81 -7.85
N GLN A 327 2.49 6.82 -9.19
CA GLN A 327 3.67 6.95 -10.05
C GLN A 327 4.27 8.36 -9.97
N VAL A 328 3.45 9.41 -9.91
CA VAL A 328 3.95 10.77 -9.66
C VAL A 328 4.75 10.82 -8.37
N ILE A 329 4.18 10.36 -7.27
CA ILE A 329 4.83 10.39 -5.96
C ILE A 329 6.17 9.63 -5.98
N ARG A 330 6.20 8.45 -6.60
CA ARG A 330 7.42 7.63 -6.69
C ARG A 330 8.51 8.25 -7.54
N HIS A 331 8.15 9.04 -8.55
CA HIS A 331 9.08 9.51 -9.58
C HIS A 331 9.20 11.04 -9.64
N LYS A 332 8.54 11.79 -8.75
CA LYS A 332 8.53 13.27 -8.79
C LYS A 332 9.94 13.87 -8.84
N ARG A 333 10.91 13.25 -8.17
CA ARG A 333 12.30 13.74 -8.15
C ARG A 333 12.99 13.72 -9.52
N ILE A 334 12.62 12.76 -10.36
CA ILE A 334 13.18 12.60 -11.71
C ILE A 334 12.28 13.15 -12.80
N MET A 335 11.09 13.66 -12.47
CA MET A 335 10.18 14.29 -13.42
C MET A 335 10.59 15.75 -13.69
N SER A 336 10.51 16.17 -14.93
CA SER A 336 10.52 17.60 -15.26
C SER A 336 9.17 18.25 -14.91
N ASP A 337 9.12 19.58 -14.85
CA ASP A 337 7.90 20.33 -14.51
C ASP A 337 6.79 20.17 -15.57
N ARG A 338 7.15 19.73 -16.77
CA ARG A 338 6.23 19.49 -17.90
C ARG A 338 6.11 18.02 -18.28
N CYS A 339 6.36 17.12 -17.36
CA CYS A 339 6.34 15.69 -17.62
C CYS A 339 4.98 15.22 -18.17
N VAL A 340 5.05 14.37 -19.19
CA VAL A 340 3.89 13.70 -19.81
C VAL A 340 3.92 12.23 -19.45
N PHE A 341 2.77 11.65 -19.10
CA PHE A 341 2.61 10.21 -18.97
C PHE A 341 1.96 9.63 -20.23
N ILE A 342 2.55 8.55 -20.74
CA ILE A 342 1.97 7.74 -21.84
C ILE A 342 1.80 6.31 -21.32
N VAL A 343 0.55 5.86 -21.22
CA VAL A 343 0.20 4.68 -20.44
C VAL A 343 -0.72 3.76 -21.22
N SER A 344 -0.31 2.51 -21.46
CA SER A 344 -1.21 1.53 -22.03
C SER A 344 -2.21 1.02 -20.99
N SER A 345 -3.47 0.97 -21.37
CA SER A 345 -4.54 0.40 -20.54
C SER A 345 -5.73 0.00 -21.41
N ILE A 346 -6.39 -1.08 -21.06
CA ILE A 346 -7.64 -1.48 -21.74
C ILE A 346 -8.75 -0.47 -21.52
N CYS A 347 -8.80 0.22 -20.40
CA CYS A 347 -9.80 1.23 -20.02
C CYS A 347 -11.15 1.00 -20.71
N ASP A 348 -11.81 -0.11 -20.36
CA ASP A 348 -13.08 -0.56 -20.97
C ASP A 348 -14.31 -0.11 -20.19
N GLY A 349 -14.10 0.71 -19.15
CA GLY A 349 -15.18 1.23 -18.32
C GLY A 349 -15.78 0.23 -17.34
N TYR A 350 -15.10 -0.86 -17.08
CA TYR A 350 -15.52 -1.81 -16.06
C TYR A 350 -15.18 -1.26 -14.66
N PHE A 351 -16.21 -0.92 -13.91
CA PHE A 351 -16.07 -0.28 -12.58
C PHE A 351 -16.03 -1.28 -11.43
N HIS A 352 -16.14 -2.57 -11.70
CA HIS A 352 -16.12 -3.63 -10.69
C HIS A 352 -17.11 -3.39 -9.52
N ASP A 353 -18.41 -3.31 -9.87
CA ASP A 353 -19.48 -2.90 -8.95
C ASP A 353 -19.63 -3.80 -7.69
N GLU A 354 -19.10 -5.04 -7.71
CA GLU A 354 -19.11 -5.92 -6.52
C GLU A 354 -18.11 -5.44 -5.45
N ARG A 355 -16.88 -5.10 -5.87
CA ARG A 355 -15.81 -4.67 -4.96
C ARG A 355 -15.87 -3.16 -4.67
N TRP A 356 -16.35 -2.38 -5.65
CA TRP A 356 -16.34 -0.92 -5.64
C TRP A 356 -17.72 -0.36 -6.05
N PRO A 357 -18.79 -0.61 -5.30
CA PRO A 357 -20.17 -0.30 -5.72
C PRO A 357 -20.47 1.19 -5.91
N TYR A 358 -19.58 2.06 -5.46
CA TYR A 358 -19.68 3.53 -5.51
C TYR A 358 -18.79 4.16 -6.59
N LEU A 359 -17.98 3.41 -7.34
CA LEU A 359 -17.03 4.01 -8.31
C LEU A 359 -17.72 4.75 -9.46
N ARG A 360 -18.90 4.32 -9.88
CA ARG A 360 -19.67 5.05 -10.91
C ARG A 360 -20.16 6.40 -10.39
N GLU A 361 -20.56 6.47 -9.13
CA GLU A 361 -20.92 7.71 -8.47
C GLU A 361 -19.69 8.62 -8.35
N LEU A 362 -18.55 8.10 -7.93
CA LEU A 362 -17.29 8.83 -7.90
C LEU A 362 -16.87 9.33 -9.29
N TYR A 363 -17.01 8.51 -10.32
CA TYR A 363 -16.73 8.93 -11.69
C TYR A 363 -17.58 10.14 -12.10
N ASN A 364 -18.88 10.10 -11.81
CA ASN A 364 -19.78 11.21 -12.12
C ASN A 364 -19.45 12.47 -11.33
N MET A 365 -18.97 12.32 -10.08
CA MET A 365 -18.58 13.45 -9.24
C MET A 365 -17.26 14.10 -9.71
N PHE A 366 -16.24 13.28 -9.99
CA PHE A 366 -14.92 13.76 -10.39
C PHE A 366 -14.80 14.08 -11.88
N GLN A 367 -15.74 13.64 -12.69
CA GLN A 367 -15.79 13.93 -14.10
C GLN A 367 -15.78 15.44 -14.32
N HIS A 368 -14.73 15.93 -14.97
CA HIS A 368 -14.47 17.34 -15.29
C HIS A 368 -13.96 18.22 -14.16
N ASP A 369 -13.95 17.80 -12.89
CA ASP A 369 -13.60 18.75 -11.85
C ASP A 369 -13.21 18.20 -10.47
N TYR A 370 -11.98 17.70 -10.34
CA TYR A 370 -11.41 17.41 -9.02
C TYR A 370 -11.34 18.64 -8.11
N ASN A 371 -11.08 19.84 -8.69
CA ASN A 371 -10.88 21.06 -7.93
C ASN A 371 -12.11 21.52 -7.14
N ASN A 372 -13.32 21.28 -7.67
CA ASN A 372 -14.55 21.65 -6.98
C ASN A 372 -14.89 20.72 -5.81
N ILE A 373 -14.34 19.52 -5.79
CA ILE A 373 -14.63 18.53 -4.76
C ILE A 373 -13.64 18.63 -3.59
N LEU A 374 -12.38 18.97 -3.86
CA LEU A 374 -11.33 19.03 -2.85
C LEU A 374 -11.67 19.93 -1.64
N PRO A 375 -12.27 21.13 -1.78
CA PRO A 375 -12.64 21.94 -0.64
C PRO A 375 -13.66 21.30 0.30
N ASP A 376 -14.53 20.42 -0.23
CA ASP A 376 -15.61 19.75 0.50
C ASP A 376 -15.31 18.28 0.83
N MET A 377 -14.02 17.87 0.78
CA MET A 377 -13.61 16.48 0.94
C MET A 377 -14.10 15.84 2.23
N ASN A 378 -14.12 16.57 3.34
CA ASN A 378 -14.61 16.02 4.61
C ASN A 378 -16.10 15.68 4.55
N ARG A 379 -16.89 16.55 3.95
CA ARG A 379 -18.33 16.37 3.77
C ARG A 379 -18.63 15.18 2.86
N TYR A 380 -17.95 15.06 1.73
CA TYR A 380 -18.12 13.92 0.82
C TYR A 380 -17.57 12.63 1.41
N GLY A 381 -16.46 12.68 2.16
CA GLY A 381 -15.93 11.55 2.88
C GLY A 381 -16.93 10.97 3.87
N GLU A 382 -17.59 11.82 4.65
CA GLU A 382 -18.63 11.41 5.58
C GLU A 382 -19.89 10.88 4.86
N TYR A 383 -20.30 11.51 3.77
CA TYR A 383 -21.43 11.05 2.95
C TYR A 383 -21.23 9.59 2.49
N PHE A 384 -20.06 9.27 1.94
CA PHE A 384 -19.74 7.90 1.55
C PHE A 384 -19.61 6.98 2.75
N ALA A 385 -18.88 7.39 3.78
CA ALA A 385 -18.59 6.60 4.97
C ALA A 385 -19.84 6.22 5.77
N THR A 386 -20.91 7.02 5.68
CA THR A 386 -22.17 6.78 6.41
C THR A 386 -23.29 6.24 5.54
N ASN A 387 -23.03 5.95 4.27
CA ASN A 387 -24.02 5.35 3.39
C ASN A 387 -24.30 3.90 3.76
N GLU A 388 -25.48 3.64 4.32
CA GLU A 388 -25.86 2.34 4.88
C GLU A 388 -25.80 1.19 3.86
N GLU A 389 -26.15 1.44 2.57
CA GLU A 389 -26.07 0.42 1.54
C GLU A 389 -24.62 0.02 1.25
N TYR A 390 -23.72 1.01 1.14
CA TYR A 390 -22.30 0.76 0.89
C TYR A 390 -21.62 0.10 2.09
N ILE A 391 -21.97 0.50 3.32
CA ILE A 391 -21.52 -0.15 4.55
C ILE A 391 -21.98 -1.61 4.57
N ARG A 392 -23.24 -1.89 4.25
CA ARG A 392 -23.77 -3.26 4.18
C ARG A 392 -23.00 -4.10 3.16
N LYS A 393 -22.65 -3.54 2.01
CA LYS A 393 -21.84 -4.24 0.99
C LYS A 393 -20.41 -4.49 1.49
N TYR A 394 -19.79 -3.56 2.20
CA TYR A 394 -18.51 -3.77 2.86
C TYR A 394 -18.57 -4.91 3.88
N ARG A 395 -19.53 -4.87 4.79
CA ARG A 395 -19.64 -5.87 5.86
C ARG A 395 -19.95 -7.28 5.37
N PHE A 396 -20.80 -7.41 4.36
CA PHE A 396 -21.42 -8.69 4.00
C PHE A 396 -21.23 -9.15 2.55
N CYS A 397 -20.67 -8.31 1.67
CA CYS A 397 -20.59 -8.60 0.22
C CYS A 397 -19.17 -8.42 -0.34
N ASN A 398 -18.12 -8.45 0.48
CA ASN A 398 -16.72 -8.31 0.05
C ASN A 398 -16.40 -7.02 -0.72
N ALA A 399 -17.12 -5.93 -0.50
CA ALA A 399 -16.77 -4.62 -1.05
C ALA A 399 -15.70 -3.92 -0.19
N PHE A 400 -14.94 -3.01 -0.79
CA PHE A 400 -14.15 -2.04 -0.04
C PHE A 400 -15.07 -1.09 0.72
N HIS A 401 -14.62 -0.62 1.88
CA HIS A 401 -15.35 0.40 2.63
C HIS A 401 -15.46 1.69 1.79
N PRO A 402 -16.63 2.36 1.75
CA PRO A 402 -16.84 3.50 0.86
C PRO A 402 -15.93 4.70 1.17
N PHE A 403 -15.57 4.92 2.40
CA PHE A 403 -14.58 5.94 2.76
C PHE A 403 -13.22 5.68 2.09
N HIS A 404 -12.76 4.42 2.07
CA HIS A 404 -11.49 4.06 1.40
C HIS A 404 -11.52 4.40 -0.08
N GLY A 405 -12.59 4.01 -0.78
CA GLY A 405 -12.74 4.29 -2.20
C GLY A 405 -12.70 5.78 -2.49
N PHE A 406 -13.48 6.56 -1.76
CA PHE A 406 -13.52 8.01 -1.92
C PHE A 406 -12.16 8.66 -1.62
N SER A 407 -11.57 8.36 -0.46
CA SER A 407 -10.29 8.91 -0.02
C SER A 407 -9.15 8.59 -1.00
N MET A 408 -9.01 7.32 -1.39
CA MET A 408 -7.92 6.91 -2.28
C MET A 408 -8.11 7.41 -3.71
N MET A 409 -9.35 7.44 -4.21
CA MET A 409 -9.63 7.89 -5.58
C MET A 409 -9.46 9.41 -5.74
N SER A 410 -9.67 10.17 -4.68
CA SER A 410 -9.40 11.62 -4.68
C SER A 410 -7.92 11.95 -4.94
N CYS A 411 -7.00 11.03 -4.60
CA CYS A 411 -5.58 11.18 -4.91
C CYS A 411 -5.29 11.35 -6.41
N GLY A 412 -6.22 10.99 -7.29
CA GLY A 412 -6.10 11.19 -8.74
C GLY A 412 -5.75 12.62 -9.14
N HIS A 413 -6.13 13.59 -8.34
CA HIS A 413 -5.77 15.00 -8.52
C HIS A 413 -4.25 15.24 -8.51
N ILE A 414 -3.47 14.48 -7.76
CA ILE A 414 -2.00 14.60 -7.75
C ILE A 414 -1.43 14.34 -9.15
N ALA A 415 -1.94 13.32 -9.86
CA ALA A 415 -1.48 13.05 -11.23
C ALA A 415 -1.86 14.18 -12.18
N GLU A 416 -3.09 14.69 -12.08
CA GLU A 416 -3.58 15.79 -12.90
C GLU A 416 -2.72 17.04 -12.74
N MET A 417 -2.40 17.42 -11.51
CA MET A 417 -1.67 18.66 -11.22
C MET A 417 -0.15 18.58 -11.45
N ASN A 418 0.41 17.40 -11.53
CA ASN A 418 1.85 17.20 -11.67
C ASN A 418 2.29 16.69 -13.06
N THR A 419 1.36 16.59 -14.01
CA THR A 419 1.65 16.23 -15.41
C THR A 419 1.06 17.23 -16.36
N SER A 420 1.72 17.50 -17.48
CA SER A 420 1.20 18.38 -18.53
C SER A 420 0.13 17.69 -19.39
N ALA A 421 0.20 16.38 -19.48
CA ALA A 421 -0.81 15.53 -20.12
C ALA A 421 -0.63 14.08 -19.71
N ILE A 422 -1.75 13.34 -19.70
CA ILE A 422 -1.77 11.88 -19.54
C ILE A 422 -2.46 11.29 -20.76
N TYR A 423 -1.76 10.40 -21.46
CA TYR A 423 -2.29 9.65 -22.60
C TYR A 423 -2.58 8.22 -22.21
N ILE A 424 -3.82 7.77 -22.43
CA ILE A 424 -4.20 6.36 -22.33
C ILE A 424 -4.14 5.76 -23.73
N VAL A 425 -3.29 4.76 -23.90
CA VAL A 425 -3.06 4.08 -25.15
C VAL A 425 -3.85 2.78 -25.18
N GLY A 426 -4.60 2.56 -26.26
CA GLY A 426 -5.36 1.34 -26.47
C GLY A 426 -6.66 1.22 -25.65
N ALA A 427 -7.17 2.34 -25.11
CA ALA A 427 -8.46 2.33 -24.39
C ALA A 427 -9.57 1.76 -25.27
N ARG A 428 -10.31 0.78 -24.76
CA ARG A 428 -11.45 0.16 -25.46
C ARG A 428 -12.68 1.06 -25.43
N GLU A 429 -12.86 1.81 -24.31
CA GLU A 429 -13.90 2.83 -24.16
C GLU A 429 -13.26 4.22 -23.96
N PRO A 430 -12.68 4.82 -25.01
CA PRO A 430 -11.91 6.05 -24.91
C PRO A 430 -12.73 7.26 -24.39
N GLY A 431 -14.04 7.23 -24.55
CA GLY A 431 -14.94 8.27 -24.03
C GLY A 431 -14.91 8.36 -22.51
N ILE A 432 -14.81 7.23 -21.83
CA ILE A 432 -14.75 7.15 -20.36
C ILE A 432 -13.44 7.75 -19.84
N ALA A 433 -12.31 7.44 -20.48
CA ALA A 433 -11.03 8.04 -20.12
C ALA A 433 -11.06 9.57 -20.34
N ARG A 434 -11.61 10.03 -21.48
CA ARG A 434 -11.71 11.46 -21.79
C ARG A 434 -12.63 12.22 -20.83
N GLY A 435 -13.65 11.56 -20.28
CA GLY A 435 -14.50 12.13 -19.25
C GLY A 435 -13.74 12.58 -17.98
N MET A 436 -12.58 11.98 -17.71
CA MET A 436 -11.68 12.38 -16.62
C MET A 436 -10.51 13.26 -17.10
N GLY A 437 -10.61 13.91 -18.26
CA GLY A 437 -9.55 14.79 -18.78
C GLY A 437 -8.36 14.06 -19.43
N LEU A 438 -8.35 12.73 -19.46
CA LEU A 438 -7.29 11.93 -20.05
C LEU A 438 -7.36 12.01 -21.59
N LYS A 439 -6.20 11.98 -22.24
CA LYS A 439 -6.09 11.90 -23.70
C LYS A 439 -6.04 10.44 -24.14
N THR A 440 -6.55 10.13 -25.31
CA THR A 440 -6.57 8.75 -25.81
C THR A 440 -5.95 8.65 -27.21
N ARG A 441 -5.16 7.60 -27.45
CA ARG A 441 -4.60 7.23 -28.73
C ARG A 441 -4.63 5.70 -28.88
N ALA A 442 -4.59 5.22 -30.13
CA ALA A 442 -4.60 3.79 -30.39
C ALA A 442 -3.26 3.14 -30.10
N THR A 443 -2.14 3.82 -30.40
CA THR A 443 -0.78 3.31 -30.25
C THR A 443 0.11 4.26 -29.45
N PHE A 444 1.23 3.73 -28.96
CA PHE A 444 2.24 4.52 -28.27
C PHE A 444 2.88 5.56 -29.19
N GLU A 445 3.11 5.21 -30.45
CA GLU A 445 3.70 6.08 -31.47
C GLU A 445 2.80 7.30 -31.74
N GLU A 446 1.50 7.08 -31.85
CA GLU A 446 0.53 8.18 -32.01
C GLU A 446 0.51 9.09 -30.76
N ALA A 447 0.54 8.49 -29.58
CA ALA A 447 0.55 9.25 -28.34
C ALA A 447 1.83 10.07 -28.18
N LEU A 448 2.99 9.47 -28.46
CA LEU A 448 4.28 10.15 -28.38
C LEU A 448 4.37 11.27 -29.43
N SER A 449 3.96 11.01 -30.69
CA SER A 449 3.94 12.02 -31.75
C SER A 449 3.05 13.22 -31.38
N ASP A 450 1.89 12.97 -30.80
CA ASP A 450 0.99 14.05 -30.36
C ASP A 450 1.56 14.81 -29.15
N ALA A 451 2.18 14.11 -28.21
CA ALA A 451 2.85 14.69 -27.04
C ALA A 451 4.07 15.57 -27.47
N MET A 452 4.88 15.10 -28.37
CA MET A 452 6.03 15.86 -28.93
C MET A 452 5.56 17.17 -29.59
N ARG A 453 4.47 17.13 -30.30
CA ARG A 453 3.92 18.32 -30.98
C ARG A 453 3.37 19.36 -30.01
N LYS A 454 2.85 18.96 -28.84
CA LYS A 454 2.01 19.82 -27.98
C LYS A 454 2.65 20.16 -26.64
N TYR A 455 3.42 19.27 -26.07
CA TYR A 455 3.82 19.33 -24.66
C TYR A 455 5.33 19.15 -24.43
N LEU A 456 5.97 18.29 -25.23
CA LEU A 456 7.36 17.91 -25.03
C LEU A 456 8.33 18.88 -25.73
N PRO A 457 9.57 19.05 -25.22
CA PRO A 457 10.60 19.77 -25.93
C PRO A 457 11.02 19.03 -27.21
N GLU A 458 11.83 19.68 -28.06
CA GLU A 458 12.29 19.11 -29.33
C GLU A 458 13.05 17.79 -29.15
N ASN A 459 13.87 17.68 -28.10
CA ASN A 459 14.62 16.48 -27.73
C ASN A 459 14.25 16.03 -26.30
N PRO A 460 13.13 15.38 -26.11
CA PRO A 460 12.65 15.03 -24.78
C PRO A 460 13.45 13.89 -24.17
N ASN A 461 13.71 13.94 -22.88
CA ASN A 461 14.20 12.80 -22.11
C ASN A 461 13.02 11.86 -21.83
N ILE A 462 13.13 10.61 -22.26
CA ILE A 462 12.08 9.60 -22.15
C ILE A 462 12.54 8.47 -21.23
N LEU A 463 11.70 8.08 -20.27
CA LEU A 463 11.88 6.92 -19.40
C LEU A 463 10.79 5.89 -19.67
N ALA A 464 11.17 4.65 -19.90
CA ALA A 464 10.27 3.51 -20.01
C ALA A 464 10.30 2.65 -18.74
N LEU A 465 9.12 2.33 -18.19
CA LEU A 465 8.91 1.49 -17.02
C LEU A 465 8.01 0.28 -17.37
N PRO A 466 8.54 -0.75 -18.08
CA PRO A 466 7.72 -1.81 -18.65
C PRO A 466 6.93 -2.65 -17.64
N LEU A 467 7.45 -2.81 -16.40
CA LEU A 467 6.91 -3.71 -15.37
C LEU A 467 6.61 -2.98 -14.05
N THR A 468 6.26 -1.70 -14.10
CA THR A 468 6.13 -0.87 -12.88
C THR A 468 5.02 -1.32 -11.93
N PHE A 469 4.00 -2.04 -12.41
CA PHE A 469 2.90 -2.56 -11.58
C PHE A 469 3.01 -4.06 -11.28
N LYS A 470 3.87 -4.78 -11.98
CA LYS A 470 4.04 -6.23 -11.83
C LYS A 470 5.04 -6.60 -10.74
N THR A 471 6.00 -5.74 -10.50
CA THR A 471 7.08 -5.95 -9.51
C THR A 471 6.89 -5.02 -8.31
N GLY A 472 7.66 -5.27 -7.25
CA GLY A 472 7.65 -4.41 -6.07
C GLY A 472 8.03 -2.97 -6.40
N ALA A 473 7.29 -2.02 -5.84
CA ALA A 473 7.48 -0.60 -6.12
C ALA A 473 8.85 -0.08 -5.69
N VAL A 474 9.40 0.84 -6.50
CA VAL A 474 10.62 1.60 -6.21
C VAL A 474 10.36 3.09 -6.37
N HIS A 475 11.15 3.90 -5.68
CA HIS A 475 11.20 5.35 -5.84
C HIS A 475 12.50 5.71 -6.53
N LEU A 476 12.42 6.28 -7.72
CA LEU A 476 13.60 6.68 -8.49
C LEU A 476 14.04 8.08 -8.06
N SER A 477 15.34 8.23 -7.83
CA SER A 477 15.98 9.51 -7.52
C SER A 477 17.12 9.83 -8.48
N MET A 478 17.66 11.04 -8.38
CA MET A 478 18.85 11.44 -9.12
C MET A 478 20.08 10.69 -8.57
N LYS A 479 21.04 10.34 -9.42
CA LYS A 479 22.25 9.60 -9.03
C LYS A 479 23.15 10.35 -8.05
N ASP A 480 23.14 11.66 -8.12
CA ASP A 480 23.91 12.56 -7.26
C ASP A 480 23.21 12.86 -5.92
N GLU A 481 21.97 12.42 -5.75
CA GLU A 481 21.27 12.53 -4.48
C GLU A 481 21.67 11.38 -3.54
N VAL A 482 22.29 11.74 -2.43
CA VAL A 482 22.54 10.79 -1.33
C VAL A 482 21.31 10.75 -0.46
N TYR A 483 20.66 9.60 -0.40
CA TYR A 483 19.56 9.39 0.54
C TYR A 483 20.13 9.10 1.92
N ASP A 484 19.95 10.04 2.82
CA ASP A 484 20.42 9.96 4.24
C ASP A 484 19.26 9.85 5.24
N GLY A 485 18.03 9.66 4.74
CA GLY A 485 16.80 9.64 5.54
C GLY A 485 16.23 11.04 5.84
N THR A 486 16.97 12.10 5.53
CA THR A 486 16.58 13.49 5.83
C THR A 486 16.40 14.35 4.59
N ASN A 487 17.03 13.99 3.46
CA ASN A 487 17.03 14.76 2.22
C ASN A 487 15.80 14.52 1.33
N GLY A 488 14.71 14.01 1.91
CA GLY A 488 13.39 14.04 1.31
C GLY A 488 12.79 15.44 1.39
N HIS A 489 11.52 15.54 1.09
CA HIS A 489 10.75 16.75 1.37
C HIS A 489 10.32 16.82 2.84
N ALA A 490 11.11 16.24 3.77
CA ALA A 490 10.85 16.33 5.19
C ALA A 490 10.78 17.81 5.61
N GLY A 491 9.66 18.18 6.23
CA GLY A 491 9.41 19.58 6.57
C GLY A 491 8.83 20.44 5.44
N ASP A 492 8.74 19.96 4.21
CA ASP A 492 7.98 20.62 3.15
C ASP A 492 6.49 20.29 3.28
N PHE A 493 5.78 21.09 4.03
CA PHE A 493 4.35 20.95 4.29
C PHE A 493 3.47 21.50 3.17
N THR A 494 4.03 21.89 2.03
CA THR A 494 3.24 22.33 0.88
C THR A 494 2.49 21.18 0.24
N MET A 495 1.42 21.51 -0.49
CA MET A 495 0.63 20.53 -1.23
C MET A 495 1.30 20.21 -2.57
N MET A 496 1.04 19.02 -3.09
CA MET A 496 1.52 18.61 -4.42
C MET A 496 0.68 19.20 -5.58
N HIS A 497 -0.27 20.04 -5.26
CA HIS A 497 -1.15 20.69 -6.24
C HIS A 497 -1.32 22.17 -5.93
#